data_c98d419ba49bcb1064dcbf239adf5b21
#
_entry.id   c98d419ba49bcb1064dcbf239adf5b21
#
_cell.length_a   1.000
_cell.length_b   1.000
_cell.length_c   1.000
_cell.angle_alpha   90.00
_cell.angle_beta   90.00
_cell.angle_gamma   90.00
#
_symmetry.space_group_name_H-M   'P 1'
#
loop_
_entity.id
_entity.type
_entity.pdbx_description
1 polymer ?
#
loop_
_entity_poly.entity_id
_entity_poly.type
_entity_poly.pdbx_seq_one_letter_code
_entity_poly.pdbx_strand_id
1 'polypeptide(L)'
;MVENDNKKLMASINELLKQTDINDVTSESNSFQELPEGYYLCSVDSAEIKESKASGSPMIAFTFSVVENGHQYVADKDGNVETKEVKGSKNRKIFMYYVLKDTASVRRFVSDMLKFEGEERGKPLLDKEYFMNSEILADALKILEGMQIYIQITKSTNDDGTTRSWQNLISWKRAAALDLPM
;
A
#
# COMPACT_ATOMS: atom_id res chain seq x y z
N MET A 1 -8.71 -31.87 22.56
CA MET A 1 -8.86 -30.47 22.08
C MET A 1 -7.52 -29.81 21.80
N VAL A 2 -6.59 -29.87 22.72
CA VAL A 2 -5.23 -29.25 22.58
C VAL A 2 -4.41 -29.89 21.45
N GLU A 3 -4.56 -31.19 21.22
CA GLU A 3 -3.83 -31.92 20.18
C GLU A 3 -4.29 -31.57 18.75
N ASN A 4 -5.54 -31.18 18.60
CA ASN A 4 -6.12 -30.79 17.29
C ASN A 4 -5.73 -29.35 16.91
N ASP A 5 -5.59 -28.46 17.89
CA ASP A 5 -5.15 -27.08 17.68
C ASP A 5 -3.66 -27.03 17.33
N ASN A 6 -2.84 -27.88 17.92
CA ASN A 6 -1.44 -28.01 17.56
C ASN A 6 -1.24 -28.53 16.13
N LYS A 7 -2.05 -29.49 15.68
CA LYS A 7 -1.97 -29.98 14.30
C LYS A 7 -2.34 -28.90 13.28
N LYS A 8 -3.35 -28.09 13.55
CA LYS A 8 -3.73 -26.96 12.70
C LYS A 8 -2.63 -25.90 12.64
N LEU A 9 -2.06 -25.60 13.80
CA LEU A 9 -0.96 -24.63 13.87
C LEU A 9 0.27 -25.09 13.10
N MET A 10 0.65 -26.35 13.24
CA MET A 10 1.77 -26.92 12.50
C MET A 10 1.52 -26.95 10.98
N ALA A 11 0.30 -27.26 10.55
CA ALA A 11 -0.07 -27.21 9.15
C ALA A 11 0.03 -25.78 8.58
N SER A 12 -0.39 -24.79 9.34
CA SER A 12 -0.27 -23.38 8.95
C SER A 12 1.18 -22.93 8.83
N ILE A 13 2.03 -23.34 9.76
CA ILE A 13 3.47 -23.05 9.71
C ILE A 13 4.11 -23.69 8.47
N ASN A 14 3.79 -24.95 8.18
CA ASN A 14 4.31 -25.65 7.01
C ASN A 14 3.89 -24.96 5.70
N GLU A 15 2.66 -24.46 5.63
CA GLU A 15 2.19 -23.72 4.46
C GLU A 15 2.95 -22.39 4.29
N LEU A 16 3.13 -21.65 5.36
CA LEU A 16 3.89 -20.38 5.34
C LEU A 16 5.35 -20.61 4.93
N LEU A 17 5.98 -21.67 5.44
CA LEU A 17 7.35 -22.01 5.07
C LEU A 17 7.50 -22.37 3.59
N LYS A 18 6.49 -23.05 3.01
CA LYS A 18 6.47 -23.37 1.59
C LYS A 18 6.28 -22.16 0.69
N GLN A 19 5.49 -21.19 1.16
CA GLN A 19 5.20 -19.95 0.42
C GLN A 19 6.35 -18.94 0.49
N THR A 20 7.24 -19.09 1.47
CA THR A 20 8.35 -18.16 1.70
C THR A 20 9.62 -18.69 1.05
N ASP A 21 10.21 -17.94 0.14
CA ASP A 21 11.57 -18.24 -0.35
C ASP A 21 12.58 -17.83 0.71
N ILE A 22 13.16 -18.81 1.39
CA ILE A 22 14.13 -18.60 2.47
C ILE A 22 15.59 -18.68 2.01
N ASN A 23 15.83 -18.96 0.73
CA ASN A 23 17.18 -19.20 0.22
C ASN A 23 18.06 -17.93 0.23
N ASP A 24 17.46 -16.76 0.12
CA ASP A 24 18.13 -15.47 0.16
C ASP A 24 18.07 -14.79 1.54
N VAL A 25 17.38 -15.40 2.51
CA VAL A 25 17.29 -14.86 3.87
C VAL A 25 18.62 -15.04 4.61
N THR A 26 19.16 -13.95 5.12
CA THR A 26 20.37 -13.94 5.95
C THR A 26 20.05 -13.47 7.37
N SER A 27 20.99 -13.59 8.28
CA SER A 27 20.83 -13.08 9.66
C SER A 27 20.61 -11.57 9.75
N GLU A 28 20.97 -10.85 8.69
CA GLU A 28 20.76 -9.41 8.56
C GLU A 28 19.46 -9.07 7.83
N SER A 29 18.77 -10.04 7.25
CA SER A 29 17.46 -9.88 6.62
C SER A 29 16.42 -9.62 7.70
N ASN A 30 16.21 -8.36 8.01
CA ASN A 30 15.23 -7.96 9.02
C ASN A 30 13.87 -7.70 8.35
N SER A 31 12.86 -8.40 8.81
CA SER A 31 11.48 -8.27 8.32
C SER A 31 10.87 -6.87 8.51
N PHE A 32 11.51 -6.01 9.29
CA PHE A 32 11.07 -4.64 9.55
C PHE A 32 11.78 -3.59 8.71
N GLN A 33 12.60 -3.97 7.75
CA GLN A 33 13.13 -2.99 6.81
C GLN A 33 11.97 -2.40 6.02
N GLU A 34 11.87 -1.08 6.06
CA GLU A 34 10.92 -0.35 5.22
C GLU A 34 11.20 -0.64 3.74
N LEU A 35 10.14 -0.65 2.94
CA LEU A 35 10.30 -0.73 1.50
C LEU A 35 11.12 0.47 1.01
N PRO A 36 12.10 0.26 0.12
CA PRO A 36 12.84 1.36 -0.47
C PRO A 36 11.95 2.25 -1.34
N GLU A 37 12.44 3.41 -1.69
CA GLU A 37 11.77 4.27 -2.67
C GLU A 37 11.47 3.50 -3.95
N GLY A 38 10.31 3.72 -4.51
CA GLY A 38 9.88 3.06 -5.73
C GLY A 38 8.38 3.06 -5.92
N TYR A 39 7.93 2.34 -6.93
CA TYR A 39 6.53 2.16 -7.30
C TYR A 39 6.13 0.71 -7.10
N TYR A 40 5.06 0.50 -6.38
CA TYR A 40 4.58 -0.82 -5.98
C TYR A 40 3.13 -0.99 -6.38
N LEU A 41 2.85 -2.03 -7.18
CA LEU A 41 1.47 -2.43 -7.45
C LEU A 41 0.93 -3.15 -6.22
N CYS A 42 -0.13 -2.62 -5.66
CA CYS A 42 -0.70 -3.09 -4.41
C CYS A 42 -2.17 -3.45 -4.56
N SER A 43 -2.61 -4.39 -3.74
CA SER A 43 -4.02 -4.72 -3.56
C SER A 43 -4.49 -4.25 -2.18
N VAL A 44 -5.68 -3.70 -2.09
CA VAL A 44 -6.29 -3.33 -0.81
C VAL A 44 -6.70 -4.60 -0.07
N ASP A 45 -6.07 -4.86 1.07
CA ASP A 45 -6.46 -5.96 1.96
C ASP A 45 -7.63 -5.57 2.85
N SER A 46 -7.56 -4.37 3.42
CA SER A 46 -8.62 -3.81 4.26
C SER A 46 -8.58 -2.29 4.27
N ALA A 47 -9.74 -1.70 4.50
CA ALA A 47 -9.90 -0.28 4.74
C ALA A 47 -10.96 -0.09 5.83
N GLU A 48 -10.57 0.50 6.96
CA GLU A 48 -11.40 0.59 8.16
C GLU A 48 -11.45 2.00 8.72
N ILE A 49 -12.62 2.38 9.23
CA ILE A 49 -12.78 3.61 10.00
C ILE A 49 -12.37 3.32 11.44
N LYS A 50 -11.41 4.06 11.96
CA LYS A 50 -10.88 3.95 13.33
C LYS A 50 -10.73 5.32 13.96
N GLU A 51 -10.41 5.33 15.24
CA GLU A 51 -9.98 6.52 15.95
C GLU A 51 -8.46 6.55 16.06
N SER A 52 -7.86 7.69 15.73
CA SER A 52 -6.43 7.88 15.91
C SER A 52 -6.06 7.91 17.39
N LYS A 53 -5.21 7.00 17.82
CA LYS A 53 -4.74 6.94 19.21
C LYS A 53 -3.96 8.19 19.65
N ALA A 54 -3.30 8.85 18.71
CA ALA A 54 -2.49 10.03 18.98
C ALA A 54 -3.33 11.30 19.18
N SER A 55 -4.42 11.47 18.41
CA SER A 55 -5.20 12.71 18.38
C SER A 55 -6.67 12.55 18.72
N GLY A 56 -7.19 11.32 18.81
CA GLY A 56 -8.62 11.07 18.97
C GLY A 56 -9.48 11.40 17.75
N SER A 57 -8.86 11.84 16.64
CA SER A 57 -9.56 12.18 15.40
C SER A 57 -9.99 10.94 14.63
N PRO A 58 -11.08 11.01 13.83
CA PRO A 58 -11.42 9.94 12.90
C PRO A 58 -10.27 9.64 11.95
N MET A 59 -10.07 8.38 11.64
CA MET A 59 -8.98 7.91 10.81
C MET A 59 -9.47 6.79 9.90
N ILE A 60 -9.06 6.83 8.63
CA ILE A 60 -9.23 5.70 7.73
C ILE A 60 -7.89 4.95 7.65
N ALA A 61 -7.90 3.69 8.08
CA ALA A 61 -6.72 2.84 8.08
C ALA A 61 -6.77 1.85 6.92
N PHE A 62 -5.80 1.94 6.03
CA PHE A 62 -5.61 1.02 4.92
C PHE A 62 -4.48 0.05 5.18
N THR A 63 -4.70 -1.21 4.84
CA THR A 63 -3.67 -2.22 4.71
C THR A 63 -3.61 -2.67 3.26
N PHE A 64 -2.43 -2.61 2.67
CA PHE A 64 -2.16 -3.05 1.31
C PHE A 64 -1.17 -4.21 1.31
N SER A 65 -1.30 -5.08 0.32
CA SER A 65 -0.28 -6.09 -0.02
C SER A 65 0.34 -5.75 -1.36
N VAL A 66 1.65 -5.81 -1.45
CA VAL A 66 2.38 -5.68 -2.72
C VAL A 66 2.14 -6.94 -3.55
N VAL A 67 1.58 -6.78 -4.74
CA VAL A 67 1.17 -7.87 -5.64
C VAL A 67 2.36 -8.47 -6.38
N GLU A 68 3.28 -7.61 -6.83
CA GLU A 68 4.47 -7.96 -7.57
C GLU A 68 5.66 -7.18 -7.03
N ASN A 69 6.89 -7.62 -7.32
CA ASN A 69 8.05 -6.82 -6.97
C ASN A 69 7.96 -5.42 -7.58
N GLY A 70 8.25 -4.43 -6.78
CA GLY A 70 8.19 -3.02 -7.18
C GLY A 70 9.32 -2.62 -8.14
N HIS A 71 9.24 -1.39 -8.61
CA HIS A 71 10.16 -0.81 -9.58
C HIS A 71 10.75 0.49 -9.06
N GLN A 72 12.05 0.66 -9.29
CA GLN A 72 12.76 1.92 -9.08
C GLN A 72 13.24 2.47 -10.42
N TYR A 73 13.22 3.76 -10.56
CA TYR A 73 13.87 4.46 -11.68
C TYR A 73 15.24 4.92 -11.21
N VAL A 74 16.27 4.43 -11.87
CA VAL A 74 17.68 4.75 -11.56
C VAL A 74 18.28 5.43 -12.78
N ALA A 75 18.83 6.62 -12.58
CA ALA A 75 19.60 7.28 -13.65
C ALA A 75 20.99 6.67 -13.71
N ASP A 76 21.42 6.30 -14.93
CA ASP A 76 22.79 5.89 -15.17
C ASP A 76 23.75 7.11 -15.23
N LYS A 77 25.05 6.84 -15.42
CA LYS A 77 26.08 7.89 -15.51
C LYS A 77 25.90 8.86 -16.68
N ASP A 78 25.16 8.43 -17.70
CA ASP A 78 24.91 9.20 -18.94
C ASP A 78 23.54 9.91 -18.90
N GLY A 79 22.81 9.78 -17.78
CA GLY A 79 21.50 10.41 -17.56
C GLY A 79 20.32 9.62 -18.13
N ASN A 80 20.55 8.40 -18.64
CA ASN A 80 19.46 7.51 -19.05
C ASN A 80 18.78 6.93 -17.82
N VAL A 81 17.46 6.82 -17.89
CA VAL A 81 16.68 6.24 -16.79
C VAL A 81 16.41 4.77 -17.07
N GLU A 82 16.87 3.92 -16.19
CA GLU A 82 16.62 2.49 -16.22
C GLU A 82 15.66 2.09 -15.10
N THR A 83 14.83 1.08 -15.37
CA THR A 83 13.94 0.50 -14.37
C THR A 83 14.65 -0.65 -13.67
N LYS A 84 14.74 -0.57 -12.36
CA LYS A 84 15.31 -1.61 -11.51
C LYS A 84 14.22 -2.26 -10.67
N GLU A 85 14.16 -3.59 -10.69
CA GLU A 85 13.25 -4.35 -9.86
C GLU A 85 13.67 -4.32 -8.39
N VAL A 86 12.71 -4.08 -7.49
CA VAL A 86 12.90 -4.18 -6.02
C VAL A 86 12.62 -5.61 -5.59
N LYS A 87 13.63 -6.45 -5.61
CA LYS A 87 13.51 -7.87 -5.23
C LYS A 87 13.07 -8.03 -3.77
N GLY A 88 12.23 -9.04 -3.52
CA GLY A 88 11.73 -9.35 -2.18
C GLY A 88 10.65 -8.40 -1.68
N SER A 89 10.13 -7.49 -2.51
CA SER A 89 9.03 -6.59 -2.13
C SER A 89 7.65 -7.20 -2.31
N LYS A 90 7.50 -8.21 -3.15
CA LYS A 90 6.23 -8.95 -3.29
C LYS A 90 5.74 -9.51 -1.96
N ASN A 91 4.44 -9.43 -1.73
CA ASN A 91 3.74 -9.86 -0.52
C ASN A 91 4.03 -9.02 0.74
N ARG A 92 4.83 -7.98 0.66
CA ARG A 92 5.04 -7.07 1.78
C ARG A 92 3.82 -6.19 1.99
N LYS A 93 3.61 -5.77 3.25
CA LYS A 93 2.50 -4.93 3.64
C LYS A 93 2.90 -3.47 3.62
N ILE A 94 1.94 -2.63 3.18
CA ILE A 94 2.02 -1.17 3.28
C ILE A 94 0.82 -0.71 4.08
N PHE A 95 1.05 0.14 5.07
CA PHE A 95 0.01 0.73 5.90
C PHE A 95 -0.10 2.21 5.58
N MET A 96 -1.32 2.67 5.32
CA MET A 96 -1.60 4.09 5.08
C MET A 96 -2.74 4.55 5.97
N TYR A 97 -2.57 5.73 6.54
CA TYR A 97 -3.53 6.31 7.47
C TYR A 97 -3.94 7.70 7.00
N TYR A 98 -5.23 7.92 6.90
CA TYR A 98 -5.82 9.23 6.63
C TYR A 98 -6.48 9.73 7.91
N VAL A 99 -5.82 10.61 8.61
CA VAL A 99 -6.38 11.25 9.82
C VAL A 99 -7.21 12.45 9.39
N LEU A 100 -8.50 12.41 9.65
CA LEU A 100 -9.46 13.43 9.22
C LEU A 100 -9.62 14.49 10.32
N LYS A 101 -8.84 15.56 10.27
CA LYS A 101 -8.83 16.63 11.28
C LYS A 101 -9.50 17.91 10.80
N ASP A 102 -9.54 18.16 9.50
CA ASP A 102 -10.00 19.40 8.87
C ASP A 102 -10.46 19.14 7.43
N THR A 103 -10.95 20.18 6.79
CA THR A 103 -11.42 20.08 5.39
C THR A 103 -10.30 19.73 4.41
N ALA A 104 -9.07 20.16 4.67
CA ALA A 104 -7.93 19.85 3.80
C ALA A 104 -7.59 18.36 3.84
N SER A 105 -7.57 17.76 5.02
CA SER A 105 -7.33 16.30 5.17
C SER A 105 -8.44 15.46 4.53
N VAL A 106 -9.70 15.88 4.66
CA VAL A 106 -10.84 15.23 4.00
C VAL A 106 -10.71 15.34 2.47
N ARG A 107 -10.40 16.50 1.94
CA ARG A 107 -10.21 16.71 0.50
C ARG A 107 -9.10 15.83 -0.07
N ARG A 108 -7.98 15.71 0.66
CA ARG A 108 -6.87 14.83 0.27
C ARG A 108 -7.33 13.38 0.23
N PHE A 109 -8.03 12.93 1.26
CA PHE A 109 -8.58 11.58 1.32
C PHE A 109 -9.51 11.30 0.13
N VAL A 110 -10.49 12.15 -0.11
CA VAL A 110 -11.43 12.00 -1.23
C VAL A 110 -10.69 11.99 -2.58
N SER A 111 -9.75 12.90 -2.78
CA SER A 111 -8.93 12.94 -3.99
C SER A 111 -8.18 11.64 -4.23
N ASP A 112 -7.62 11.05 -3.19
CA ASP A 112 -6.93 9.77 -3.30
C ASP A 112 -7.90 8.60 -3.58
N MET A 113 -9.08 8.61 -2.99
CA MET A 113 -10.11 7.59 -3.26
C MET A 113 -10.60 7.63 -4.70
N LEU A 114 -10.67 8.80 -5.31
CA LEU A 114 -11.05 8.95 -6.71
C LEU A 114 -10.00 8.40 -7.70
N LYS A 115 -8.82 8.05 -7.24
CA LYS A 115 -7.79 7.39 -8.05
C LYS A 115 -8.04 5.90 -8.29
N PHE A 116 -8.90 5.27 -7.47
CA PHE A 116 -9.30 3.89 -7.71
C PHE A 116 -10.23 3.81 -8.92
N GLU A 117 -9.87 2.96 -9.85
CA GLU A 117 -10.65 2.69 -11.06
C GLU A 117 -11.01 1.20 -11.12
N GLY A 118 -12.19 0.90 -11.65
CA GLY A 118 -12.61 -0.47 -11.92
C GLY A 118 -12.10 -0.97 -13.27
N GLU A 119 -12.90 -1.81 -13.91
CA GLU A 119 -12.58 -2.35 -15.24
C GLU A 119 -12.52 -1.26 -16.31
N GLU A 120 -13.36 -0.23 -16.18
CA GLU A 120 -13.38 0.92 -17.06
C GLU A 120 -12.34 1.95 -16.63
N ARG A 121 -11.20 1.96 -17.32
CA ARG A 121 -10.13 2.94 -17.06
C ARG A 121 -10.55 4.37 -17.43
N GLY A 122 -10.05 5.32 -16.65
CA GLY A 122 -10.37 6.74 -16.79
C GLY A 122 -11.63 7.18 -16.06
N LYS A 123 -12.28 6.26 -15.35
CA LYS A 123 -13.49 6.54 -14.57
C LYS A 123 -13.30 6.08 -13.13
N PRO A 124 -13.47 6.97 -12.14
CA PRO A 124 -13.39 6.56 -10.75
C PRO A 124 -14.39 5.45 -10.41
N LEU A 125 -13.94 4.48 -9.60
CA LEU A 125 -14.79 3.42 -9.09
C LEU A 125 -15.84 3.98 -8.12
N LEU A 126 -15.41 4.93 -7.28
CA LEU A 126 -16.27 5.61 -6.32
C LEU A 126 -16.64 7.00 -6.85
N ASP A 127 -17.92 7.31 -6.89
CA ASP A 127 -18.37 8.67 -7.15
C ASP A 127 -18.48 9.49 -5.85
N LYS A 128 -18.81 10.76 -5.96
CA LYS A 128 -18.86 11.67 -4.80
C LYS A 128 -19.97 11.34 -3.81
N GLU A 129 -20.99 10.61 -4.22
CA GLU A 129 -22.11 10.22 -3.35
C GLU A 129 -21.63 9.30 -2.22
N TYR A 130 -20.59 8.52 -2.43
CA TYR A 130 -20.01 7.65 -1.42
C TYR A 130 -19.34 8.39 -0.25
N PHE A 131 -19.15 9.70 -0.38
CA PHE A 131 -18.50 10.53 0.66
C PHE A 131 -19.48 11.45 1.39
N MET A 132 -20.79 11.25 1.21
CA MET A 132 -21.83 12.13 1.77
C MET A 132 -22.07 11.91 3.26
N ASN A 133 -21.86 10.70 3.76
CA ASN A 133 -21.94 10.38 5.18
C ASN A 133 -21.09 9.15 5.54
N SER A 134 -20.93 8.91 6.84
CA SER A 134 -20.04 7.85 7.35
C SER A 134 -20.53 6.43 7.05
N GLU A 135 -21.83 6.21 6.96
CA GLU A 135 -22.39 4.88 6.67
C GLU A 135 -22.16 4.50 5.21
N ILE A 136 -22.41 5.41 4.29
CA ILE A 136 -22.13 5.23 2.86
C ILE A 136 -20.61 5.07 2.64
N LEU A 137 -19.80 5.86 3.35
CA LEU A 137 -18.34 5.74 3.29
C LEU A 137 -17.88 4.36 3.75
N ALA A 138 -18.43 3.81 4.83
CA ALA A 138 -18.08 2.47 5.29
C ALA A 138 -18.36 1.40 4.22
N ASP A 139 -19.48 1.51 3.50
CA ASP A 139 -19.80 0.61 2.40
C ASP A 139 -18.82 0.79 1.21
N ALA A 140 -18.47 2.03 0.90
CA ALA A 140 -17.49 2.34 -0.15
C ALA A 140 -16.11 1.72 0.15
N LEU A 141 -15.67 1.76 1.40
CA LEU A 141 -14.38 1.16 1.80
C LEU A 141 -14.36 -0.36 1.59
N LYS A 142 -15.49 -1.03 1.77
CA LYS A 142 -15.62 -2.47 1.45
C LYS A 142 -15.54 -2.75 -0.04
N ILE A 143 -16.07 -1.85 -0.89
CA ILE A 143 -15.96 -1.95 -2.34
C ILE A 143 -14.50 -1.89 -2.80
N LEU A 144 -13.66 -1.14 -2.09
CA LEU A 144 -12.24 -1.02 -2.40
C LEU A 144 -11.42 -2.28 -2.08
N GLU A 145 -11.89 -3.16 -1.21
CA GLU A 145 -11.17 -4.40 -0.86
C GLU A 145 -10.92 -5.26 -2.11
N GLY A 146 -9.70 -5.69 -2.29
CA GLY A 146 -9.25 -6.43 -3.46
C GLY A 146 -8.90 -5.57 -4.68
N MET A 147 -9.19 -4.28 -4.67
CA MET A 147 -8.83 -3.38 -5.78
C MET A 147 -7.33 -3.12 -5.79
N GLN A 148 -6.78 -2.98 -6.99
CA GLN A 148 -5.36 -2.72 -7.19
C GLN A 148 -5.10 -1.25 -7.50
N ILE A 149 -4.00 -0.75 -6.99
CA ILE A 149 -3.51 0.61 -7.25
C ILE A 149 -1.99 0.65 -7.05
N TYR A 150 -1.31 1.53 -7.77
CA TYR A 150 0.10 1.79 -7.51
C TYR A 150 0.29 2.71 -6.31
N ILE A 151 1.26 2.39 -5.47
CA ILE A 151 1.72 3.23 -4.37
C ILE A 151 3.17 3.62 -4.64
N GLN A 152 3.44 4.91 -4.65
CA GLN A 152 4.79 5.44 -4.67
C GLN A 152 5.29 5.63 -3.25
N ILE A 153 6.45 5.08 -2.94
CA ILE A 153 7.17 5.35 -1.71
C ILE A 153 8.31 6.32 -2.03
N THR A 154 8.31 7.46 -1.36
CA THR A 154 9.39 8.44 -1.40
C THR A 154 9.97 8.62 -0.01
N LYS A 155 11.25 8.94 0.06
CA LYS A 155 11.95 9.21 1.33
C LYS A 155 12.53 10.61 1.30
N SER A 156 12.45 11.29 2.43
CA SER A 156 13.10 12.57 2.64
C SER A 156 13.94 12.51 3.91
N THR A 157 15.12 13.10 3.88
CA THR A 157 15.99 13.23 5.05
C THR A 157 15.90 14.66 5.58
N ASN A 158 15.57 14.78 6.86
CA ASN A 158 15.54 16.07 7.55
C ASN A 158 16.97 16.53 7.90
N ASP A 159 17.10 17.81 8.25
CA ASP A 159 18.40 18.41 8.65
C ASP A 159 19.03 17.73 9.87
N ASP A 160 18.22 17.11 10.73
CA ASP A 160 18.69 16.33 11.89
C ASP A 160 19.16 14.90 11.55
N GLY A 161 19.12 14.50 10.27
CA GLY A 161 19.50 13.18 9.79
C GLY A 161 18.38 12.13 9.87
N THR A 162 17.19 12.47 10.37
CA THR A 162 16.05 11.55 10.38
C THR A 162 15.45 11.42 8.99
N THR A 163 15.11 10.17 8.62
CA THR A 163 14.47 9.86 7.34
C THR A 163 12.98 9.64 7.54
N ARG A 164 12.17 10.26 6.71
CA ARG A 164 10.72 10.01 6.63
C ARG A 164 10.36 9.36 5.32
N SER A 165 9.50 8.35 5.40
CA SER A 165 8.87 7.74 4.23
C SER A 165 7.48 8.32 4.02
N TRP A 166 7.16 8.56 2.76
CA TRP A 166 5.85 9.03 2.32
C TRP A 166 5.26 8.02 1.36
N GLN A 167 3.98 7.69 1.54
CA GLN A 167 3.23 6.85 0.62
C GLN A 167 2.22 7.72 -0.13
N ASN A 168 2.21 7.60 -1.45
CA ASN A 168 1.26 8.31 -2.30
C ASN A 168 0.58 7.34 -3.26
N LEU A 169 -0.73 7.38 -3.30
CA LEU A 169 -1.48 6.65 -4.32
C LEU A 169 -1.25 7.27 -5.68
N ILE A 170 -0.98 6.43 -6.67
CA ILE A 170 -0.72 6.84 -8.05
C ILE A 170 -1.92 6.43 -8.91
N SER A 171 -2.53 7.41 -9.59
CA SER A 171 -3.61 7.11 -10.53
C SER A 171 -3.12 6.25 -11.69
N TRP A 172 -4.01 5.47 -12.28
CA TRP A 172 -3.67 4.65 -13.45
C TRP A 172 -3.20 5.47 -14.64
N LYS A 173 -3.74 6.68 -14.81
CA LYS A 173 -3.25 7.64 -15.81
C LYS A 173 -1.79 8.02 -15.57
N ARG A 174 -1.41 8.25 -14.32
CA ARG A 174 -0.02 8.56 -13.95
C ARG A 174 0.88 7.33 -14.11
N ALA A 175 0.39 6.16 -13.71
CA ALA A 175 1.12 4.90 -13.88
C ALA A 175 1.43 4.63 -15.37
N ALA A 176 0.47 4.84 -16.26
CA ALA A 176 0.67 4.73 -17.69
C ALA A 176 1.69 5.75 -18.23
N ALA A 177 1.66 7.00 -17.75
CA ALA A 177 2.63 8.03 -18.11
C ALA A 177 4.06 7.71 -17.64
N LEU A 178 4.20 6.88 -16.62
CA LEU A 178 5.48 6.39 -16.09
C LEU A 178 5.91 5.04 -16.68
N ASP A 179 5.19 4.53 -17.67
CA ASP A 179 5.42 3.20 -18.27
C ASP A 179 5.45 2.05 -17.22
N LEU A 180 4.70 2.18 -16.16
CA LEU A 180 4.56 1.10 -15.19
C LEU A 180 3.71 -0.04 -15.77
N PRO A 181 4.00 -1.31 -15.40
CA PRO A 181 3.18 -2.44 -15.84
C PRO A 181 1.71 -2.28 -15.44
N MET A 182 0.83 -2.54 -16.39
CA MET A 182 -0.62 -2.36 -16.21
C MET A 182 -1.34 -3.70 -16.04
#